data_a29a126aa327ab84138789e1c52de11a
#
_entry.id   a29a126aa327ab84138789e1c52de11a
#
_cell.length_a   1.000
_cell.length_b   1.000
_cell.length_c   1.000
_cell.angle_alpha   90.00
_cell.angle_beta   90.00
_cell.angle_gamma   90.00
#
_symmetry.space_group_name_H-M   'P 1'
#
loop_
_entity.id
_entity.type
_entity.pdbx_description
1 polymer ?
#
loop_
_entity_poly.entity_id
_entity_poly.type
_entity_poly.pdbx_seq_one_letter_code
_entity_poly.pdbx_strand_id
1 'polypeptide(L)'
;NAQGLSFAPVNVSLMLSNMVHDYTRLCTENTDKQITITSHIEPNLHMNAHEVSLRRAITNLVDNAIKFTNSTIDISAKLVGRDLVITVTDNGIGIEPEALDHIWDRMYQTEQSRNKKSNHGIGLGLYFVNKVINLHHGTVTATSEPQVKTTFTVRLPYNTREE
;
A
#
# COMPACT_ATOMS: atom_id res chain seq x y z
N ASN A 1 20.38 -0.72 -13.68
CA ASN A 1 19.27 -0.25 -14.48
C ASN A 1 18.07 -1.19 -14.29
N ALA A 2 17.06 -0.70 -13.63
CA ALA A 2 15.88 -1.49 -13.27
C ALA A 2 14.97 -1.71 -14.50
N GLN A 3 15.49 -2.35 -15.52
CA GLN A 3 14.74 -2.79 -16.70
C GLN A 3 13.88 -1.70 -17.33
N GLY A 4 14.43 -0.52 -17.50
CA GLY A 4 13.76 0.58 -18.17
C GLY A 4 13.02 1.55 -17.27
N LEU A 5 13.01 1.33 -15.95
CA LEU A 5 12.43 2.31 -15.05
C LEU A 5 13.37 3.51 -14.90
N SER A 6 12.82 4.70 -15.08
CA SER A 6 13.55 5.95 -14.85
C SER A 6 13.28 6.43 -13.43
N PHE A 7 14.32 6.57 -12.64
CA PHE A 7 14.24 7.11 -11.29
C PHE A 7 14.55 8.59 -11.31
N ALA A 8 13.77 9.35 -10.55
CA ALA A 8 13.92 10.79 -10.44
C ALA A 8 13.49 11.23 -9.04
N PRO A 9 13.85 12.44 -8.61
CA PRO A 9 13.40 12.95 -7.32
C PRO A 9 11.88 13.02 -7.22
N VAL A 10 11.33 12.47 -6.14
CA VAL A 10 9.90 12.45 -5.88
C VAL A 10 9.64 13.02 -4.49
N ASN A 11 8.68 13.93 -4.38
CA ASN A 11 8.19 14.38 -3.09
C ASN A 11 7.17 13.37 -2.57
N VAL A 12 7.66 12.42 -1.78
CA VAL A 12 6.84 11.31 -1.27
C VAL A 12 5.77 11.82 -0.31
N SER A 13 6.11 12.78 0.54
CA SER A 13 5.13 13.35 1.48
C SER A 13 3.94 13.94 0.74
N LEU A 14 4.20 14.72 -0.32
CA LEU A 14 3.12 15.31 -1.11
C LEU A 14 2.34 14.24 -1.86
N MET A 15 3.01 13.28 -2.47
CA MET A 15 2.36 12.18 -3.18
C MET A 15 1.38 11.45 -2.27
N LEU A 16 1.83 11.08 -1.06
CA LEU A 16 0.98 10.36 -0.10
C LEU A 16 -0.14 11.22 0.44
N SER A 17 0.14 12.50 0.72
CA SER A 17 -0.89 13.42 1.22
C SER A 17 -2.00 13.64 0.20
N ASN A 18 -1.64 13.78 -1.07
CA ASN A 18 -2.62 13.90 -2.15
C ASN A 18 -3.45 12.62 -2.28
N MET A 19 -2.80 11.48 -2.16
CA MET A 19 -3.48 10.19 -2.21
C MET A 19 -4.48 10.04 -1.07
N VAL A 20 -4.09 10.40 0.16
CA VAL A 20 -4.99 10.36 1.32
C VAL A 20 -6.19 11.29 1.10
N HIS A 21 -5.93 12.50 0.59
CA HIS A 21 -7.00 13.45 0.30
C HIS A 21 -8.01 12.87 -0.69
N ASP A 22 -7.52 12.31 -1.79
CA ASP A 22 -8.38 11.75 -2.84
C ASP A 22 -9.21 10.58 -2.30
N TYR A 23 -8.58 9.67 -1.54
CA TYR A 23 -9.30 8.52 -0.98
C TYR A 23 -10.28 8.92 0.11
N THR A 24 -9.95 9.93 0.92
CA THR A 24 -10.87 10.45 1.94
C THR A 24 -12.13 10.98 1.27
N ARG A 25 -11.97 11.73 0.18
CA ARG A 25 -13.11 12.24 -0.57
C ARG A 25 -13.92 11.10 -1.19
N LEU A 26 -13.25 10.13 -1.80
CA LEU A 26 -13.91 8.98 -2.40
C LEU A 26 -14.74 8.20 -1.36
N CYS A 27 -14.19 7.98 -0.18
CA CYS A 27 -14.88 7.27 0.89
C CYS A 27 -16.05 8.08 1.46
N THR A 28 -15.94 9.41 1.49
CA THR A 28 -17.02 10.27 1.95
C THR A 28 -18.21 10.23 1.00
N GLU A 29 -17.94 10.15 -0.29
CA GLU A 29 -18.99 10.11 -1.32
C GLU A 29 -19.65 8.73 -1.43
N ASN A 30 -19.00 7.69 -0.93
CA ASN A 30 -19.53 6.32 -1.00
C ASN A 30 -20.40 6.05 0.23
N THR A 31 -21.68 5.81 0.03
CA THR A 31 -22.63 5.57 1.12
C THR A 31 -22.77 4.12 1.53
N ASP A 32 -22.20 3.19 0.79
CA ASP A 32 -22.35 1.75 1.07
C ASP A 32 -21.58 1.33 2.32
N LYS A 33 -20.51 2.03 2.62
CA LYS A 33 -19.62 1.66 3.72
C LYS A 33 -18.95 2.93 4.23
N GLN A 34 -19.12 3.21 5.52
CA GLN A 34 -18.46 4.36 6.13
C GLN A 34 -17.03 4.01 6.50
N ILE A 35 -16.09 4.64 5.83
CA ILE A 35 -14.66 4.42 6.08
C ILE A 35 -14.03 5.73 6.51
N THR A 36 -13.35 5.70 7.65
CA THR A 36 -12.55 6.82 8.13
C THR A 36 -11.08 6.56 7.84
N ILE A 37 -10.45 7.49 7.13
CA ILE A 37 -9.02 7.39 6.81
C ILE A 37 -8.27 8.39 7.68
N THR A 38 -7.27 7.91 8.42
CA THR A 38 -6.35 8.74 9.18
C THR A 38 -4.97 8.62 8.56
N SER A 39 -4.15 9.64 8.76
CA SER A 39 -2.80 9.63 8.19
C SER A 39 -1.79 10.28 9.14
N HIS A 40 -0.57 9.77 9.09
CA HIS A 40 0.56 10.27 9.85
C HIS A 40 1.76 10.27 8.91
N ILE A 41 1.90 11.33 8.13
CA ILE A 41 2.92 11.42 7.10
C ILE A 41 3.97 12.44 7.53
N GLU A 42 5.21 11.96 7.69
CA GLU A 42 6.34 12.84 8.02
C GLU A 42 6.53 13.83 6.87
N PRO A 43 6.71 15.13 7.17
CA PRO A 43 6.90 16.13 6.12
C PRO A 43 8.28 16.04 5.46
N ASN A 44 8.38 16.58 4.26
CA ASN A 44 9.65 16.77 3.54
C ASN A 44 10.39 15.46 3.21
N LEU A 45 9.64 14.40 2.94
CA LEU A 45 10.24 13.16 2.44
C LEU A 45 10.43 13.26 0.93
N HIS A 46 11.68 13.32 0.51
CA HIS A 46 12.06 13.37 -0.92
C HIS A 46 13.04 12.24 -1.18
N MET A 47 12.79 11.46 -2.22
CA MET A 47 13.72 10.40 -2.59
C MET A 47 13.64 10.12 -4.07
N ASN A 48 14.69 9.50 -4.60
CA ASN A 48 14.67 9.01 -5.97
C ASN A 48 13.77 7.78 -6.07
N ALA A 49 12.84 7.83 -7.00
CA ALA A 49 11.90 6.75 -7.21
C ALA A 49 11.35 6.82 -8.63
N HIS A 50 10.71 5.75 -9.05
CA HIS A 50 9.88 5.77 -10.24
C HIS A 50 8.46 6.12 -9.77
N GLU A 51 8.09 7.38 -9.92
CA GLU A 51 6.88 7.92 -9.28
C GLU A 51 5.61 7.19 -9.69
N VAL A 52 5.44 6.93 -10.99
CA VAL A 52 4.21 6.31 -11.50
C VAL A 52 4.01 4.91 -10.91
N SER A 53 5.05 4.07 -10.94
CA SER A 53 4.91 2.71 -10.43
C SER A 53 4.82 2.67 -8.90
N LEU A 54 5.58 3.55 -8.22
CA LEU A 54 5.51 3.62 -6.76
C LEU A 54 4.12 4.06 -6.29
N ARG A 55 3.57 5.10 -6.91
CA ARG A 55 2.20 5.55 -6.58
C ARG A 55 1.20 4.42 -6.80
N ARG A 56 1.31 3.73 -7.93
CA ARG A 56 0.40 2.63 -8.23
C ARG A 56 0.51 1.48 -7.22
N ALA A 57 1.72 1.18 -6.79
CA ALA A 57 1.92 0.15 -5.76
C ALA A 57 1.21 0.53 -4.46
N ILE A 58 1.39 1.78 -4.00
CA ILE A 58 0.76 2.23 -2.76
C ILE A 58 -0.77 2.29 -2.92
N THR A 59 -1.28 2.78 -4.07
CA THR A 59 -2.72 2.80 -4.29
C THR A 59 -3.31 1.39 -4.30
N ASN A 60 -2.59 0.40 -4.81
CA ASN A 60 -3.04 -0.98 -4.73
C ASN A 60 -3.20 -1.46 -3.28
N LEU A 61 -2.28 -1.06 -2.40
CA LEU A 61 -2.40 -1.38 -0.97
C LEU A 61 -3.61 -0.69 -0.34
N VAL A 62 -3.85 0.57 -0.68
CA VAL A 62 -5.00 1.31 -0.16
C VAL A 62 -6.31 0.74 -0.70
N ASP A 63 -6.37 0.42 -2.00
CA ASP A 63 -7.56 -0.22 -2.59
C ASP A 63 -7.87 -1.54 -1.90
N ASN A 64 -6.84 -2.32 -1.60
CA ASN A 64 -7.01 -3.56 -0.87
C ASN A 64 -7.57 -3.31 0.54
N ALA A 65 -7.06 -2.29 1.22
CA ALA A 65 -7.55 -1.93 2.54
C ALA A 65 -9.03 -1.49 2.49
N ILE A 66 -9.41 -0.71 1.48
CA ILE A 66 -10.80 -0.28 1.29
C ILE A 66 -11.71 -1.49 1.08
N LYS A 67 -11.24 -2.46 0.32
CA LYS A 67 -12.01 -3.68 0.03
C LYS A 67 -12.30 -4.48 1.29
N PHE A 68 -11.37 -4.57 2.22
CA PHE A 68 -11.46 -5.47 3.35
C PHE A 68 -11.70 -4.80 4.70
N THR A 69 -11.53 -3.48 4.82
CA THR A 69 -11.73 -2.80 6.10
C THR A 69 -13.17 -2.88 6.58
N ASN A 70 -13.34 -2.85 7.90
CA ASN A 70 -14.67 -2.68 8.50
C ASN A 70 -15.04 -1.20 8.56
N SER A 71 -14.12 -0.33 8.99
CA SER A 71 -14.46 1.08 9.18
C SER A 71 -13.27 2.04 9.14
N THR A 72 -12.05 1.58 9.40
CA THR A 72 -10.91 2.49 9.49
C THR A 72 -9.73 2.02 8.67
N ILE A 73 -9.01 3.01 8.11
CA ILE A 73 -7.73 2.79 7.45
C ILE A 73 -6.77 3.85 7.96
N ASP A 74 -5.57 3.44 8.34
CA ASP A 74 -4.52 4.37 8.73
C ASP A 74 -3.35 4.25 7.76
N ILE A 75 -2.85 5.40 7.28
CA ILE A 75 -1.73 5.47 6.36
C ILE A 75 -0.64 6.28 7.03
N SER A 76 0.54 5.70 7.19
CA SER A 76 1.67 6.39 7.80
C SER A 76 2.91 6.30 6.93
N ALA A 77 3.79 7.28 7.09
CA ALA A 77 5.09 7.30 6.42
C ALA A 77 6.08 8.05 7.31
N LYS A 78 7.21 7.42 7.59
CA LYS A 78 8.25 8.02 8.42
C LYS A 78 9.60 7.41 8.11
N LEU A 79 10.65 8.13 8.47
CA LEU A 79 12.01 7.60 8.40
C LEU A 79 12.29 6.77 9.65
N VAL A 80 12.81 5.57 9.45
CA VAL A 80 13.27 4.69 10.53
C VAL A 80 14.69 4.27 10.15
N GLY A 81 15.68 4.86 10.84
CA GLY A 81 17.06 4.67 10.44
C GLY A 81 17.32 5.23 9.06
N ARG A 82 17.76 4.37 8.14
CA ARG A 82 18.03 4.75 6.76
C ARG A 82 16.92 4.38 5.80
N ASP A 83 15.78 3.97 6.33
CA ASP A 83 14.67 3.51 5.51
C ASP A 83 13.48 4.43 5.64
N LEU A 84 12.77 4.60 4.55
CA LEU A 84 11.42 5.13 4.57
C LEU A 84 10.45 3.97 4.80
N VAL A 85 9.62 4.09 5.82
CA VAL A 85 8.64 3.04 6.16
C VAL A 85 7.25 3.61 5.95
N ILE A 86 6.50 2.97 5.04
CA ILE A 86 5.12 3.34 4.74
C ILE A 86 4.23 2.18 5.21
N THR A 87 3.21 2.48 6.01
CA THR A 87 2.28 1.46 6.47
C THR A 87 0.86 1.80 6.05
N VAL A 88 0.10 0.76 5.71
CA VAL A 88 -1.35 0.85 5.45
C VAL A 88 -2.01 -0.19 6.34
N THR A 89 -2.79 0.27 7.32
CA THR A 89 -3.43 -0.60 8.30
C THR A 89 -4.94 -0.45 8.20
N ASP A 90 -5.65 -1.56 8.16
CA ASP A 90 -7.12 -1.57 8.23
C ASP A 90 -7.59 -2.43 9.40
N ASN A 91 -8.83 -2.18 9.84
CA ASN A 91 -9.46 -2.93 10.92
C ASN A 91 -10.46 -3.96 10.39
N GLY A 92 -10.12 -4.61 9.29
CA GLY A 92 -11.01 -5.54 8.62
C GLY A 92 -10.86 -6.99 9.09
N ILE A 93 -11.25 -7.88 8.18
CA ILE A 93 -11.32 -9.31 8.50
C ILE A 93 -9.95 -9.95 8.75
N GLY A 94 -8.88 -9.28 8.36
CA GLY A 94 -7.55 -9.86 8.47
C GLY A 94 -7.28 -10.91 7.41
N ILE A 95 -6.13 -11.55 7.54
CA ILE A 95 -5.67 -12.59 6.63
C ILE A 95 -5.32 -13.81 7.47
N GLU A 96 -5.88 -14.95 7.10
CA GLU A 96 -5.56 -16.18 7.82
C GLU A 96 -4.07 -16.53 7.67
N PRO A 97 -3.43 -17.12 8.69
CA PRO A 97 -1.99 -17.41 8.63
C PRO A 97 -1.59 -18.24 7.42
N GLU A 98 -2.44 -19.17 7.01
CA GLU A 98 -2.17 -20.04 5.86
C GLU A 98 -2.11 -19.23 4.55
N ALA A 99 -2.85 -18.14 4.48
CA ALA A 99 -2.91 -17.30 3.29
C ALA A 99 -1.75 -16.31 3.22
N LEU A 100 -1.21 -15.87 4.37
CA LEU A 100 -0.17 -14.84 4.40
C LEU A 100 1.05 -15.18 3.54
N ASP A 101 1.42 -16.45 3.45
CA ASP A 101 2.56 -16.87 2.65
C ASP A 101 2.29 -16.82 1.15
N HIS A 102 1.02 -16.74 0.74
CA HIS A 102 0.61 -16.84 -0.65
C HIS A 102 0.06 -15.55 -1.25
N ILE A 103 -0.20 -14.53 -0.43
CA ILE A 103 -0.85 -13.30 -0.93
C ILE A 103 -0.03 -12.57 -2.00
N TRP A 104 1.28 -12.82 -2.06
CA TRP A 104 2.18 -12.21 -3.04
C TRP A 104 2.26 -13.02 -4.33
N ASP A 105 1.71 -14.23 -4.34
CA ASP A 105 1.76 -15.09 -5.51
C ASP A 105 0.87 -14.52 -6.61
N ARG A 106 1.34 -14.68 -7.84
CA ARG A 106 0.58 -14.22 -9.00
C ARG A 106 -0.76 -14.95 -9.07
N MET A 107 -1.83 -14.20 -9.26
CA MET A 107 -3.19 -14.73 -9.41
C MET A 107 -3.79 -15.34 -8.14
N TYR A 108 -3.09 -15.22 -7.00
CA TYR A 108 -3.64 -15.73 -5.75
C TYR A 108 -4.77 -14.84 -5.24
N GLN A 109 -5.87 -15.46 -4.82
CA GLN A 109 -6.98 -14.77 -4.16
C GLN A 109 -7.47 -15.61 -2.99
N THR A 110 -7.78 -14.95 -1.87
CA THR A 110 -8.45 -15.61 -0.77
C THR A 110 -9.90 -15.88 -1.13
N GLU A 111 -10.53 -16.81 -0.43
CA GLU A 111 -11.95 -17.08 -0.64
C GLU A 111 -12.80 -15.84 -0.43
N GLN A 112 -12.52 -15.06 0.61
CA GLN A 112 -13.23 -13.82 0.88
C GLN A 112 -13.06 -12.82 -0.26
N SER A 113 -11.88 -12.78 -0.86
CA SER A 113 -11.62 -11.89 -1.99
C SER A 113 -12.43 -12.29 -3.22
N ARG A 114 -12.56 -13.59 -3.48
CA ARG A 114 -13.35 -14.10 -4.61
C ARG A 114 -14.83 -13.74 -4.49
N ASN A 115 -15.32 -13.65 -3.25
CA ASN A 115 -16.74 -13.40 -3.00
C ASN A 115 -17.11 -11.92 -3.06
N LYS A 116 -16.15 -11.02 -3.21
CA LYS A 116 -16.43 -9.61 -3.35
C LYS A 116 -16.78 -9.27 -4.79
N LYS A 117 -17.93 -8.63 -4.98
CA LYS A 117 -18.43 -8.29 -6.31
C LYS A 117 -17.56 -7.30 -7.07
N SER A 118 -16.85 -6.44 -6.36
CA SER A 118 -15.98 -5.42 -6.95
C SER A 118 -14.58 -5.97 -7.19
N ASN A 119 -14.47 -7.22 -7.47
CA ASN A 119 -13.19 -7.89 -7.60
C ASN A 119 -12.55 -7.57 -8.94
N HIS A 120 -11.83 -6.46 -9.00
CA HIS A 120 -10.99 -6.11 -10.13
C HIS A 120 -9.62 -6.76 -10.03
N GLY A 121 -9.30 -7.30 -8.86
CA GLY A 121 -8.03 -7.90 -8.63
C GLY A 121 -8.04 -9.38 -8.97
N ILE A 122 -7.72 -9.72 -10.16
CA ILE A 122 -7.53 -11.11 -10.53
C ILE A 122 -6.25 -11.68 -9.91
N GLY A 123 -5.89 -11.19 -8.71
CA GLY A 123 -4.72 -11.63 -7.97
C GLY A 123 -3.42 -10.98 -8.42
N LEU A 124 -3.48 -9.89 -9.17
CA LEU A 124 -2.26 -9.21 -9.65
C LEU A 124 -1.83 -8.03 -8.79
N GLY A 125 -2.74 -7.46 -7.99
CA GLY A 125 -2.46 -6.25 -7.23
C GLY A 125 -1.28 -6.38 -6.28
N LEU A 126 -1.30 -7.36 -5.40
CA LEU A 126 -0.23 -7.56 -4.43
C LEU A 126 1.04 -8.10 -5.09
N TYR A 127 0.90 -8.95 -6.12
CA TYR A 127 2.05 -9.39 -6.90
C TYR A 127 2.77 -8.20 -7.51
N PHE A 128 2.02 -7.26 -8.11
CA PHE A 128 2.56 -6.04 -8.69
C PHE A 128 3.26 -5.18 -7.62
N VAL A 129 2.64 -5.01 -6.45
CA VAL A 129 3.23 -4.25 -5.35
C VAL A 129 4.60 -4.82 -4.99
N ASN A 130 4.68 -6.13 -4.80
CA ASN A 130 5.93 -6.79 -4.44
C ASN A 130 7.00 -6.57 -5.52
N LYS A 131 6.62 -6.68 -6.79
CA LYS A 131 7.56 -6.44 -7.90
C LYS A 131 8.08 -5.01 -7.91
N VAL A 132 7.20 -4.02 -7.78
CA VAL A 132 7.60 -2.62 -7.80
C VAL A 132 8.51 -2.28 -6.63
N ILE A 133 8.14 -2.72 -5.43
CA ILE A 133 8.94 -2.41 -4.24
C ILE A 133 10.31 -3.07 -4.34
N ASN A 134 10.39 -4.30 -4.85
CA ASN A 134 11.68 -4.96 -5.08
C ASN A 134 12.54 -4.21 -6.11
N LEU A 135 11.92 -3.65 -7.16
CA LEU A 135 12.64 -2.83 -8.14
C LEU A 135 13.17 -1.53 -7.53
N HIS A 136 12.59 -1.08 -6.43
CA HIS A 136 13.07 0.06 -5.65
C HIS A 136 14.04 -0.36 -4.55
N HIS A 137 14.49 -1.63 -4.57
CA HIS A 137 15.42 -2.20 -3.58
C HIS A 137 14.83 -2.27 -2.17
N GLY A 138 13.51 -2.27 -2.07
CA GLY A 138 12.80 -2.34 -0.80
C GLY A 138 12.14 -3.69 -0.57
N THR A 139 11.37 -3.75 0.51
CA THR A 139 10.59 -4.92 0.87
C THR A 139 9.16 -4.49 1.22
N VAL A 140 8.21 -5.38 0.98
CA VAL A 140 6.85 -5.22 1.45
C VAL A 140 6.45 -6.48 2.22
N THR A 141 5.85 -6.28 3.38
CA THR A 141 5.42 -7.38 4.25
C THR A 141 3.99 -7.13 4.70
N ALA A 142 3.34 -8.18 5.15
CA ALA A 142 2.00 -8.10 5.71
C ALA A 142 1.99 -8.81 7.07
N THR A 143 1.37 -8.16 8.04
CA THR A 143 1.05 -8.79 9.32
C THR A 143 -0.45 -8.69 9.53
N SER A 144 -1.03 -9.67 10.19
CA SER A 144 -2.47 -9.69 10.36
C SER A 144 -2.87 -10.42 11.64
N GLU A 145 -3.90 -9.87 12.28
CA GLU A 145 -4.64 -10.55 13.32
C GLU A 145 -6.03 -10.82 12.75
N PRO A 146 -6.37 -12.09 12.43
CA PRO A 146 -7.67 -12.40 11.85
C PRO A 146 -8.83 -11.81 12.65
N GLN A 147 -9.76 -11.18 11.96
CA GLN A 147 -10.93 -10.50 12.52
C GLN A 147 -10.60 -9.23 13.31
N VAL A 148 -9.35 -8.77 13.32
CA VAL A 148 -8.92 -7.58 14.05
C VAL A 148 -8.31 -6.55 13.12
N LYS A 149 -7.21 -6.89 12.43
CA LYS A 149 -6.53 -5.91 11.56
C LYS A 149 -5.56 -6.57 10.59
N THR A 150 -5.22 -5.83 9.55
CA THR A 150 -4.14 -6.16 8.62
C THR A 150 -3.27 -4.93 8.43
N THR A 151 -1.95 -5.11 8.48
CA THR A 151 -0.99 -4.04 8.21
C THR A 151 -0.05 -4.47 7.10
N PHE A 152 0.01 -3.66 6.03
CA PHE A 152 1.04 -3.78 5.01
C PHE A 152 2.13 -2.77 5.29
N THR A 153 3.38 -3.22 5.31
CA THR A 153 4.54 -2.38 5.59
C THR A 153 5.47 -2.39 4.39
N VAL A 154 5.68 -1.22 3.81
CA VAL A 154 6.64 -0.99 2.74
C VAL A 154 7.87 -0.35 3.35
N ARG A 155 9.04 -0.92 3.09
CA ARG A 155 10.31 -0.40 3.59
C ARG A 155 11.21 -0.16 2.38
N LEU A 156 11.61 1.09 2.20
CA LEU A 156 12.43 1.52 1.06
C LEU A 156 13.71 2.15 1.56
N PRO A 157 14.87 1.81 0.97
CA PRO A 157 16.11 2.55 1.27
C PRO A 157 15.88 4.02 0.91
N TYR A 158 16.11 4.91 1.87
CA TYR A 158 15.85 6.33 1.64
C TYR A 158 17.02 6.94 0.87
N ASN A 159 16.85 7.04 -0.43
CA ASN A 159 17.89 7.53 -1.35
C ASN A 159 17.52 8.90 -1.87
N THR A 160 18.31 9.90 -1.42
CA THR A 160 18.13 11.30 -1.83
C THR A 160 19.13 11.74 -2.89
N ARG A 161 20.06 10.87 -3.29
CA ARG A 161 21.09 11.22 -4.27
C ARG A 161 20.60 10.90 -5.68
N GLU A 162 20.84 11.82 -6.58
CA GLU A 162 20.66 11.55 -8.00
C GLU A 162 21.79 10.64 -8.48
N GLU A 163 21.41 9.56 -9.10
CA GLU A 163 22.39 8.67 -9.76
C GLU A 163 22.22 8.77 -11.25
#